data_1d9f413afd7e0faa84db8d67de3824c6
#
_entry.id   1d9f413afd7e0faa84db8d67de3824c6
#
_cell.length_a   1.000
_cell.length_b   1.000
_cell.length_c   1.000
_cell.angle_alpha   90.00
_cell.angle_beta   90.00
_cell.angle_gamma   90.00
#
_symmetry.space_group_name_H-M   'P 1'
#
loop_
_entity.id
_entity.type
_entity.pdbx_description
1 polymer ?
#
loop_
_entity_poly.entity_id
_entity_poly.type
_entity_poly.pdbx_seq_one_letter_code
_entity_poly.pdbx_strand_id
1 'polypeptide(L)'
;LSAAFTFLFAGCNPSTQPSDIVNSYDLSLSYDKNSHTLSGGMRFYFVNECEEEISFLLFNLHANAYREGASYPAVAKEYSSSAYPNGKSYGNISITSVKTDDSALNYEICGEDENLLKVHLSAPLEQGNNVTVEIMYSVKLANVRHRLGYTNRSVNLGNFYPILCYMENNAFCEYPYYNLGDPFVSECANYNVTLICPESYHVAHSGSKISEQKNQDGTTTYKFKADTVRDFALALSENYKVLSGTADNTTINYYYFADSKAESTLELICRALITYNELFGNYPYTDYCVAETDFCYGGMEYPQLVFISSGLVREQYVSTVLHETAHQWWYGIVGNNQISSAWMDEGLSEYSVMLFYKKNPDYGDFDTKLK
;
A
#
# COMPACT_ATOMS: atom_id res chain seq x y z
N LEU A 1 -13.21 4.51 29.64
CA LEU A 1 -13.89 5.57 28.89
C LEU A 1 -13.55 5.35 27.41
N SER A 2 -14.48 4.74 26.67
CA SER A 2 -14.39 4.54 25.22
C SER A 2 -14.60 5.91 24.56
N ALA A 3 -13.56 6.47 23.96
CA ALA A 3 -13.70 7.63 23.09
C ALA A 3 -14.29 7.16 21.75
N ALA A 4 -15.54 7.47 21.51
CA ALA A 4 -16.14 7.29 20.19
C ALA A 4 -15.56 8.37 19.26
N PHE A 5 -14.70 7.98 18.31
CA PHE A 5 -14.26 8.87 17.24
C PHE A 5 -15.38 9.00 16.21
N THR A 6 -15.94 10.19 16.08
CA THR A 6 -16.85 10.54 14.99
C THR A 6 -16.01 11.10 13.86
N PHE A 7 -15.83 10.35 12.77
CA PHE A 7 -15.18 10.84 11.56
C PHE A 7 -16.14 11.75 10.80
N LEU A 8 -15.78 13.02 10.62
CA LEU A 8 -16.47 13.96 9.76
C LEU A 8 -15.82 13.95 8.39
N PHE A 9 -16.49 13.38 7.40
CA PHE A 9 -16.10 13.51 6.00
C PHE A 9 -16.45 14.91 5.49
N ALA A 10 -15.45 15.74 5.22
CA ALA A 10 -15.67 17.02 4.56
C ALA A 10 -15.91 16.76 3.07
N GLY A 11 -17.12 17.00 2.60
CA GLY A 11 -17.49 16.77 1.20
C GLY A 11 -16.71 17.71 0.27
N CYS A 12 -15.86 17.14 -0.59
CA CYS A 12 -15.41 17.81 -1.81
C CYS A 12 -16.43 17.51 -2.91
N ASN A 13 -17.02 18.53 -3.52
CA ASN A 13 -17.79 18.38 -4.75
C ASN A 13 -16.83 18.12 -5.91
N PRO A 14 -16.90 16.99 -6.61
CA PRO A 14 -16.13 16.79 -7.83
C PRO A 14 -16.81 17.52 -8.98
N SER A 15 -16.13 18.49 -9.58
CA SER A 15 -16.45 19.00 -10.91
C SER A 15 -15.54 18.33 -11.91
N THR A 16 -15.93 17.19 -12.47
CA THR A 16 -15.15 16.46 -13.48
C THR A 16 -15.99 16.11 -14.69
N GLN A 17 -15.35 16.15 -15.87
CA GLN A 17 -15.92 15.72 -17.15
C GLN A 17 -16.05 14.18 -17.19
N PRO A 18 -17.01 13.60 -17.93
CA PRO A 18 -17.30 12.15 -17.89
C PRO A 18 -16.20 11.20 -18.34
N SER A 19 -15.07 11.68 -18.88
CA SER A 19 -13.94 10.84 -19.32
C SER A 19 -12.84 10.62 -18.26
N ASP A 20 -12.98 11.23 -17.06
CA ASP A 20 -11.94 11.22 -16.01
C ASP A 20 -12.45 10.62 -14.68
N ILE A 21 -13.51 9.81 -14.70
CA ILE A 21 -14.10 9.25 -13.48
C ILE A 21 -13.31 8.01 -13.10
N VAL A 22 -12.44 8.17 -12.11
CA VAL A 22 -11.68 7.08 -11.48
C VAL A 22 -12.28 6.81 -10.10
N ASN A 23 -12.40 5.56 -9.71
CA ASN A 23 -12.79 5.19 -8.34
C ASN A 23 -11.96 5.96 -7.32
N SER A 24 -12.53 6.28 -6.17
CA SER A 24 -11.77 7.00 -5.15
C SER A 24 -12.01 6.47 -3.73
N TYR A 25 -10.95 6.54 -2.95
CA TYR A 25 -10.90 6.19 -1.54
C TYR A 25 -10.58 7.43 -0.70
N ASP A 26 -11.50 7.84 0.17
CA ASP A 26 -11.23 8.80 1.23
C ASP A 26 -11.05 8.02 2.54
N LEU A 27 -9.80 7.92 3.02
CA LEU A 27 -9.44 7.16 4.22
C LEU A 27 -9.21 8.10 5.40
N SER A 28 -9.87 7.84 6.51
CA SER A 28 -9.66 8.51 7.80
C SER A 28 -9.17 7.51 8.82
N LEU A 29 -7.92 7.67 9.27
CA LEU A 29 -7.18 6.67 10.02
C LEU A 29 -6.71 7.23 11.36
N SER A 30 -6.75 6.39 12.41
CA SER A 30 -6.15 6.69 13.70
C SER A 30 -5.38 5.47 14.22
N TYR A 31 -4.08 5.64 14.45
CA TYR A 31 -3.21 4.58 14.97
C TYR A 31 -3.00 4.73 16.48
N ASP A 32 -3.36 3.72 17.24
CA ASP A 32 -3.05 3.59 18.66
C ASP A 32 -1.85 2.67 18.88
N LYS A 33 -0.73 3.24 19.35
CA LYS A 33 0.50 2.50 19.60
C LYS A 33 0.44 1.55 20.81
N ASN A 34 -0.49 1.75 21.73
CA ASN A 34 -0.59 0.91 22.92
C ASN A 34 -1.32 -0.40 22.65
N SER A 35 -2.35 -0.35 21.83
CA SER A 35 -3.10 -1.53 21.40
C SER A 35 -2.62 -2.10 20.06
N HIS A 36 -1.77 -1.39 19.34
CA HIS A 36 -1.37 -1.67 17.96
C HIS A 36 -2.58 -1.86 17.05
N THR A 37 -3.55 -0.96 17.18
CA THR A 37 -4.79 -0.97 16.43
C THR A 37 -4.88 0.26 15.54
N LEU A 38 -5.26 0.05 14.29
CA LEU A 38 -5.63 1.09 13.34
C LEU A 38 -7.14 1.16 13.24
N SER A 39 -7.75 2.25 13.71
CA SER A 39 -9.16 2.54 13.47
C SER A 39 -9.31 3.25 12.14
N GLY A 40 -10.20 2.78 11.28
CA GLY A 40 -10.38 3.28 9.93
C GLY A 40 -11.84 3.63 9.61
N GLY A 41 -12.03 4.73 8.91
CA GLY A 41 -13.23 5.05 8.16
C GLY A 41 -12.85 5.20 6.69
N MET A 42 -13.60 4.57 5.80
CA MET A 42 -13.41 4.65 4.37
C MET A 42 -14.69 5.13 3.72
N ARG A 43 -14.59 6.15 2.88
CA ARG A 43 -15.64 6.53 1.93
C ARG A 43 -15.14 6.18 0.55
N PHE A 44 -15.81 5.22 -0.08
CA PHE A 44 -15.45 4.70 -1.39
C PHE A 44 -16.48 5.14 -2.43
N TYR A 45 -16.01 5.87 -3.43
CA TYR A 45 -16.79 6.25 -4.59
C TYR A 45 -16.50 5.27 -5.73
N PHE A 46 -17.55 4.65 -6.24
CA PHE A 46 -17.48 3.64 -7.29
C PHE A 46 -18.37 4.04 -8.48
N VAL A 47 -17.85 3.82 -9.69
CA VAL A 47 -18.61 3.94 -10.93
C VAL A 47 -18.69 2.56 -11.59
N ASN A 48 -19.88 2.15 -11.96
CA ASN A 48 -20.07 0.92 -12.72
C ASN A 48 -19.69 1.14 -14.18
N GLU A 49 -18.51 0.69 -14.58
CA GLU A 49 -18.07 0.71 -15.99
C GLU A 49 -18.45 -0.57 -16.75
N CYS A 50 -19.01 -1.60 -16.07
CA CYS A 50 -19.42 -2.84 -16.68
C CYS A 50 -20.69 -2.66 -17.52
N GLU A 51 -20.83 -3.48 -18.57
CA GLU A 51 -22.03 -3.49 -19.39
C GLU A 51 -23.28 -4.01 -18.64
N GLU A 52 -23.07 -4.76 -17.56
CA GLU A 52 -24.12 -5.34 -16.72
C GLU A 52 -24.36 -4.53 -15.45
N GLU A 53 -25.58 -4.62 -14.91
CA GLU A 53 -25.91 -4.02 -13.62
C GLU A 53 -25.21 -4.75 -12.46
N ILE A 54 -24.75 -3.99 -11.46
CA ILE A 54 -24.09 -4.50 -10.28
C ILE A 54 -25.04 -4.38 -9.08
N SER A 55 -25.34 -5.49 -8.41
CA SER A 55 -26.20 -5.54 -7.23
C SER A 55 -25.43 -5.56 -5.88
N PHE A 56 -24.13 -5.77 -5.92
CA PHE A 56 -23.25 -5.75 -4.74
C PHE A 56 -21.84 -5.27 -5.12
N LEU A 57 -21.10 -4.76 -4.14
CA LEU A 57 -19.67 -4.54 -4.23
C LEU A 57 -18.95 -5.61 -3.40
N LEU A 58 -17.80 -6.07 -3.88
CA LEU A 58 -16.97 -7.06 -3.21
C LEU A 58 -15.57 -6.46 -2.90
N PHE A 59 -15.17 -6.54 -1.63
CA PHE A 59 -13.89 -6.01 -1.18
C PHE A 59 -13.02 -7.11 -0.58
N ASN A 60 -11.72 -7.06 -0.89
CA ASN A 60 -10.70 -7.87 -0.22
C ASN A 60 -10.46 -7.33 1.20
N LEU A 61 -10.37 -8.23 2.16
CA LEU A 61 -9.96 -7.98 3.54
C LEU A 61 -8.61 -8.67 3.81
N HIS A 62 -7.56 -8.22 3.15
CA HIS A 62 -6.22 -8.85 3.17
C HIS A 62 -5.65 -9.02 4.58
N ALA A 63 -6.00 -8.14 5.53
CA ALA A 63 -5.58 -8.24 6.92
C ALA A 63 -6.06 -9.54 7.61
N ASN A 64 -7.11 -10.20 7.10
CA ASN A 64 -7.59 -11.46 7.65
C ASN A 64 -6.68 -12.67 7.34
N ALA A 65 -5.72 -12.55 6.42
CA ALA A 65 -4.66 -13.54 6.25
C ALA A 65 -3.71 -13.64 7.47
N TYR A 66 -3.77 -12.66 8.39
CA TYR A 66 -3.00 -12.67 9.65
C TYR A 66 -3.77 -13.26 10.82
N ARG A 67 -4.98 -13.80 10.62
CA ARG A 67 -5.81 -14.44 11.66
C ARG A 67 -5.18 -15.73 12.16
N GLU A 68 -5.49 -16.08 13.40
CA GLU A 68 -5.23 -17.42 13.91
C GLU A 68 -6.05 -18.45 13.14
N GLY A 69 -5.37 -19.49 12.65
CA GLY A 69 -6.04 -20.58 11.92
C GLY A 69 -6.41 -20.26 10.47
N ALA A 70 -5.88 -19.18 9.87
CA ALA A 70 -6.09 -18.91 8.45
C ALA A 70 -5.61 -20.09 7.58
N SER A 71 -6.43 -20.50 6.60
CA SER A 71 -6.10 -21.54 5.61
C SER A 71 -5.02 -21.05 4.64
N TYR A 72 -5.07 -19.75 4.33
CA TYR A 72 -4.10 -19.04 3.49
C TYR A 72 -3.39 -17.94 4.33
N PRO A 73 -2.47 -18.34 5.25
CA PRO A 73 -1.82 -17.39 6.14
C PRO A 73 -0.89 -16.46 5.37
N ALA A 74 -0.82 -15.19 5.78
CA ALA A 74 -0.01 -14.16 5.11
C ALA A 74 1.47 -14.50 5.02
N VAL A 75 2.00 -15.21 6.02
CA VAL A 75 3.42 -15.58 6.09
C VAL A 75 3.61 -17.04 5.67
N ALA A 76 4.36 -17.26 4.61
CA ALA A 76 4.73 -18.60 4.17
C ALA A 76 5.58 -19.33 5.23
N LYS A 77 5.44 -20.64 5.30
CA LYS A 77 6.04 -21.47 6.35
C LYS A 77 7.56 -21.30 6.47
N GLU A 78 8.24 -21.19 5.33
CA GLU A 78 9.69 -21.02 5.23
C GLU A 78 10.18 -19.70 5.82
N TYR A 79 9.35 -18.64 5.82
CA TYR A 79 9.68 -17.34 6.38
C TYR A 79 9.19 -17.15 7.82
N SER A 80 8.49 -18.15 8.40
CA SER A 80 7.86 -18.02 9.72
C SER A 80 8.84 -17.63 10.83
N SER A 81 10.07 -18.15 10.82
CA SER A 81 11.07 -17.83 11.85
C SER A 81 11.61 -16.40 11.74
N SER A 82 11.79 -15.88 10.53
CA SER A 82 12.25 -14.49 10.29
C SER A 82 11.14 -13.47 10.48
N ALA A 83 9.92 -13.83 10.09
CA ALA A 83 8.75 -12.96 10.22
C ALA A 83 8.28 -12.81 11.69
N TYR A 84 8.37 -13.87 12.49
CA TYR A 84 7.91 -13.88 13.89
C TYR A 84 9.04 -14.10 14.89
N PRO A 85 10.01 -13.18 15.01
CA PRO A 85 11.16 -13.36 15.91
C PRO A 85 10.79 -13.44 17.40
N ASN A 86 9.61 -12.90 17.76
CA ASN A 86 9.07 -12.89 19.13
C ASN A 86 8.00 -13.98 19.36
N GLY A 87 7.88 -14.95 18.45
CA GLY A 87 6.81 -15.94 18.46
C GLY A 87 5.60 -15.50 17.64
N LYS A 88 4.74 -16.46 17.28
CA LYS A 88 3.55 -16.18 16.46
C LYS A 88 2.65 -15.15 17.12
N SER A 89 2.17 -14.23 16.32
CA SER A 89 1.22 -13.17 16.67
C SER A 89 0.19 -13.06 15.57
N TYR A 90 -1.02 -12.65 15.92
CA TYR A 90 -2.16 -12.63 15.02
C TYR A 90 -2.78 -11.24 14.96
N GLY A 91 -3.34 -10.93 13.80
CA GLY A 91 -4.06 -9.71 13.52
C GLY A 91 -5.29 -10.00 12.68
N ASN A 92 -6.15 -9.02 12.48
CA ASN A 92 -7.34 -9.14 11.65
C ASN A 92 -7.91 -7.77 11.34
N ILE A 93 -8.83 -7.71 10.38
CA ILE A 93 -9.73 -6.58 10.17
C ILE A 93 -11.14 -6.94 10.63
N SER A 94 -11.82 -6.01 11.27
CA SER A 94 -13.22 -6.13 11.69
C SER A 94 -14.03 -4.98 11.12
N ILE A 95 -15.12 -5.29 10.43
CA ILE A 95 -16.05 -4.31 9.88
C ILE A 95 -17.10 -3.99 10.95
N THR A 96 -17.34 -2.72 11.22
CA THR A 96 -18.27 -2.29 12.28
C THR A 96 -19.55 -1.68 11.73
N SER A 97 -19.49 -1.06 10.55
CA SER A 97 -20.70 -0.57 9.86
C SER A 97 -20.42 -0.38 8.37
N VAL A 98 -21.49 -0.56 7.58
CA VAL A 98 -21.50 -0.24 6.14
C VAL A 98 -22.78 0.53 5.85
N LYS A 99 -22.65 1.66 5.14
CA LYS A 99 -23.80 2.51 4.78
C LYS A 99 -23.57 3.23 3.46
N THR A 100 -24.64 3.70 2.85
CA THR A 100 -24.62 4.69 1.76
C THR A 100 -25.45 5.88 2.21
N ASP A 101 -24.94 7.09 2.05
CA ASP A 101 -25.49 8.30 2.65
C ASP A 101 -25.84 8.06 4.14
N ASP A 102 -27.13 8.18 4.55
CA ASP A 102 -27.57 7.94 5.92
C ASP A 102 -28.21 6.55 6.13
N SER A 103 -28.21 5.68 5.11
CA SER A 103 -28.87 4.38 5.13
C SER A 103 -27.88 3.24 5.33
N ALA A 104 -28.11 2.40 6.34
CA ALA A 104 -27.33 1.18 6.52
C ALA A 104 -27.52 0.22 5.35
N LEU A 105 -26.44 -0.39 4.89
CA LEU A 105 -26.47 -1.45 3.90
C LEU A 105 -26.28 -2.81 4.56
N ASN A 106 -26.93 -3.82 3.97
CA ASN A 106 -26.66 -5.20 4.33
C ASN A 106 -25.30 -5.61 3.81
N TYR A 107 -24.52 -6.28 4.63
CA TYR A 107 -23.23 -6.83 4.24
C TYR A 107 -22.96 -8.18 4.88
N GLU A 108 -22.10 -8.94 4.29
CA GLU A 108 -21.64 -10.23 4.82
C GLU A 108 -20.11 -10.32 4.71
N ILE A 109 -19.50 -10.94 5.71
CA ILE A 109 -18.10 -11.35 5.66
C ILE A 109 -18.10 -12.78 5.15
N CYS A 110 -17.38 -13.03 4.05
CA CYS A 110 -17.37 -14.31 3.36
C CYS A 110 -15.93 -14.68 2.89
N GLY A 111 -15.84 -15.72 2.05
CA GLY A 111 -14.56 -16.32 1.69
C GLY A 111 -14.06 -17.29 2.76
N GLU A 112 -13.11 -18.16 2.41
CA GLU A 112 -12.62 -19.24 3.27
C GLU A 112 -11.98 -18.72 4.56
N ASP A 113 -11.24 -17.60 4.46
CA ASP A 113 -10.55 -16.97 5.59
C ASP A 113 -11.26 -15.69 6.07
N GLU A 114 -12.57 -15.53 5.80
CA GLU A 114 -13.29 -14.27 6.02
C GLU A 114 -12.55 -13.09 5.34
N ASN A 115 -11.94 -13.38 4.20
CA ASN A 115 -11.08 -12.49 3.45
C ASN A 115 -11.84 -11.59 2.47
N LEU A 116 -13.17 -11.68 2.44
CA LEU A 116 -14.03 -10.90 1.58
C LEU A 116 -15.13 -10.20 2.37
N LEU A 117 -15.43 -8.95 1.97
CA LEU A 117 -16.58 -8.18 2.41
C LEU A 117 -17.51 -7.97 1.22
N LYS A 118 -18.68 -8.55 1.24
CA LYS A 118 -19.74 -8.35 0.24
C LYS A 118 -20.76 -7.35 0.75
N VAL A 119 -20.95 -6.26 0.03
CA VAL A 119 -21.84 -5.16 0.35
C VAL A 119 -22.99 -5.16 -0.63
N HIS A 120 -24.21 -5.45 -0.18
CA HIS A 120 -25.41 -5.46 -1.01
C HIS A 120 -25.90 -4.03 -1.23
N LEU A 121 -26.05 -3.62 -2.48
CA LEU A 121 -26.59 -2.32 -2.83
C LEU A 121 -28.11 -2.29 -2.63
N SER A 122 -28.66 -1.13 -2.29
CA SER A 122 -30.11 -0.96 -2.09
C SER A 122 -30.94 -1.14 -3.38
N ALA A 123 -30.31 -0.88 -4.52
CA ALA A 123 -30.82 -1.11 -5.87
C ALA A 123 -29.65 -1.48 -6.80
N PRO A 124 -29.91 -2.25 -7.87
CA PRO A 124 -28.89 -2.50 -8.88
C PRO A 124 -28.33 -1.20 -9.47
N LEU A 125 -27.01 -1.15 -9.67
CA LEU A 125 -26.29 -0.03 -10.23
C LEU A 125 -26.07 -0.26 -11.71
N GLU A 126 -26.77 0.46 -12.57
CA GLU A 126 -26.63 0.38 -14.01
C GLU A 126 -25.29 0.92 -14.49
N GLN A 127 -24.87 0.55 -15.71
CA GLN A 127 -23.65 1.07 -16.35
C GLN A 127 -23.64 2.61 -16.36
N GLY A 128 -22.49 3.18 -16.03
CA GLY A 128 -22.27 4.62 -15.95
C GLY A 128 -22.81 5.30 -14.69
N ASN A 129 -23.60 4.60 -13.88
CA ASN A 129 -24.06 5.12 -12.60
C ASN A 129 -22.99 4.92 -11.52
N ASN A 130 -23.12 5.66 -10.42
CA ASN A 130 -22.18 5.61 -9.31
C ASN A 130 -22.87 5.39 -7.97
N VAL A 131 -22.07 4.94 -7.00
CA VAL A 131 -22.48 4.81 -5.60
C VAL A 131 -21.32 5.22 -4.69
N THR A 132 -21.65 5.81 -3.56
CA THR A 132 -20.68 6.03 -2.48
C THR A 132 -21.03 5.13 -1.30
N VAL A 133 -20.06 4.34 -0.86
CA VAL A 133 -20.21 3.45 0.30
C VAL A 133 -19.27 3.90 1.40
N GLU A 134 -19.78 4.04 2.62
CA GLU A 134 -18.97 4.32 3.80
C GLU A 134 -18.81 3.05 4.63
N ILE A 135 -17.56 2.70 4.95
CA ILE A 135 -17.21 1.50 5.71
C ILE A 135 -16.38 1.92 6.93
N MET A 136 -16.86 1.57 8.13
CA MET A 136 -16.08 1.71 9.36
C MET A 136 -15.45 0.39 9.73
N TYR A 137 -14.17 0.40 10.04
CA TYR A 137 -13.41 -0.81 10.33
C TYR A 137 -12.33 -0.59 11.38
N SER A 138 -11.79 -1.67 11.90
CA SER A 138 -10.65 -1.68 12.80
C SER A 138 -9.69 -2.78 12.42
N VAL A 139 -8.40 -2.49 12.36
CA VAL A 139 -7.33 -3.45 12.07
C VAL A 139 -6.50 -3.64 13.32
N LYS A 140 -6.50 -4.85 13.88
CA LYS A 140 -5.55 -5.27 14.90
C LYS A 140 -4.28 -5.77 14.19
N LEU A 141 -3.17 -5.13 14.45
CA LEU A 141 -1.89 -5.52 13.85
C LEU A 141 -1.26 -6.70 14.60
N ALA A 142 -0.69 -7.63 13.83
CA ALA A 142 0.17 -8.68 14.38
C ALA A 142 1.58 -8.14 14.66
N ASN A 143 2.26 -8.70 15.67
CA ASN A 143 3.70 -8.48 15.85
C ASN A 143 4.46 -9.35 14.84
N VAL A 144 4.67 -8.82 13.64
CA VAL A 144 5.23 -9.54 12.49
C VAL A 144 6.03 -8.61 11.59
N ARG A 145 7.12 -9.11 11.05
CA ARG A 145 7.96 -8.43 10.05
C ARG A 145 7.42 -8.71 8.65
N HIS A 146 6.32 -8.07 8.28
CA HIS A 146 5.63 -8.34 7.02
C HIS A 146 5.00 -7.07 6.44
N ARG A 147 4.25 -7.21 5.35
CA ARG A 147 3.54 -6.10 4.66
C ARG A 147 2.57 -5.35 5.57
N LEU A 148 1.91 -6.05 6.48
CA LEU A 148 1.01 -5.48 7.48
C LEU A 148 1.38 -6.04 8.86
N GLY A 149 1.75 -5.16 9.79
CA GLY A 149 2.16 -5.56 11.13
C GLY A 149 2.97 -4.51 11.84
N TYR A 150 3.41 -4.82 13.04
CA TYR A 150 4.28 -3.96 13.82
C TYR A 150 5.47 -4.73 14.40
N THR A 151 6.52 -3.99 14.70
CA THR A 151 7.68 -4.43 15.46
C THR A 151 8.03 -3.36 16.50
N ASN A 152 9.15 -3.52 17.18
CA ASN A 152 9.66 -2.46 18.07
C ASN A 152 10.28 -1.26 17.31
N ARG A 153 10.43 -1.34 15.99
CA ARG A 153 11.03 -0.27 15.16
C ARG A 153 10.11 0.29 14.10
N SER A 154 9.28 -0.52 13.50
CA SER A 154 8.40 -0.09 12.41
C SER A 154 6.97 -0.59 12.57
N VAL A 155 6.04 0.17 12.00
CA VAL A 155 4.66 -0.23 11.73
C VAL A 155 4.48 -0.16 10.22
N ASN A 156 4.23 -1.31 9.62
CA ASN A 156 4.02 -1.46 8.19
C ASN A 156 2.52 -1.56 7.93
N LEU A 157 1.99 -0.72 7.08
CA LEU A 157 0.58 -0.64 6.72
C LEU A 157 0.42 -0.76 5.20
N GLY A 158 0.54 -1.99 4.70
CA GLY A 158 0.20 -2.36 3.34
C GLY A 158 -1.12 -3.13 3.31
N ASN A 159 -2.01 -2.82 2.36
CA ASN A 159 -3.29 -3.52 2.15
C ASN A 159 -4.16 -3.62 3.44
N PHE A 160 -4.20 -2.55 4.22
CA PHE A 160 -4.78 -2.49 5.57
C PHE A 160 -6.26 -2.09 5.61
N TYR A 161 -6.84 -1.73 4.48
CA TYR A 161 -8.23 -1.28 4.32
C TYR A 161 -9.00 -2.22 3.38
N PRO A 162 -10.34 -2.17 3.35
CA PRO A 162 -11.12 -2.92 2.37
C PRO A 162 -10.80 -2.43 0.95
N ILE A 163 -10.25 -3.29 0.10
CA ILE A 163 -9.85 -2.97 -1.28
C ILE A 163 -10.82 -3.63 -2.24
N LEU A 164 -11.43 -2.87 -3.16
CA LEU A 164 -12.35 -3.42 -4.15
C LEU A 164 -11.68 -4.58 -4.90
N CYS A 165 -12.37 -5.71 -5.00
CA CYS A 165 -11.88 -6.83 -5.79
C CYS A 165 -11.76 -6.44 -7.26
N TYR A 166 -10.70 -6.91 -7.89
CA TYR A 166 -10.51 -6.76 -9.32
C TYR A 166 -11.69 -7.36 -10.09
N MET A 167 -12.07 -6.73 -11.17
CA MET A 167 -13.16 -7.22 -12.03
C MET A 167 -12.59 -7.73 -13.36
N GLU A 168 -13.04 -8.91 -13.74
CA GLU A 168 -12.71 -9.51 -15.04
C GLU A 168 -13.98 -10.12 -15.64
N ASN A 169 -14.22 -9.85 -16.92
CA ASN A 169 -15.41 -10.34 -17.63
C ASN A 169 -16.74 -10.00 -16.90
N ASN A 170 -16.88 -8.77 -16.41
CA ASN A 170 -18.04 -8.26 -15.64
C ASN A 170 -18.30 -8.99 -14.31
N ALA A 171 -17.31 -9.67 -13.75
CA ALA A 171 -17.42 -10.35 -12.46
C ALA A 171 -16.26 -10.00 -11.53
N PHE A 172 -16.54 -9.89 -10.23
CA PHE A 172 -15.51 -9.75 -9.22
C PHE A 172 -14.68 -11.03 -9.10
N CYS A 173 -13.35 -10.90 -9.09
CA CYS A 173 -12.43 -12.00 -8.86
C CYS A 173 -12.25 -12.24 -7.36
N GLU A 174 -12.48 -13.46 -6.93
CA GLU A 174 -12.31 -13.90 -5.55
C GLU A 174 -11.01 -14.69 -5.42
N TYR A 175 -9.94 -14.01 -4.97
CA TYR A 175 -8.64 -14.64 -4.78
C TYR A 175 -8.39 -14.92 -3.30
N PRO A 176 -7.85 -16.11 -2.93
CA PRO A 176 -7.27 -16.31 -1.61
C PRO A 176 -5.98 -15.48 -1.48
N TYR A 177 -5.53 -15.28 -0.25
CA TYR A 177 -4.24 -14.64 -0.01
C TYR A 177 -3.11 -15.63 -0.31
N TYR A 178 -2.43 -15.47 -1.45
CA TYR A 178 -1.24 -16.26 -1.77
C TYR A 178 -0.03 -15.66 -1.04
N ASN A 179 0.65 -16.47 -0.24
CA ASN A 179 1.76 -16.04 0.61
C ASN A 179 3.15 -16.13 -0.06
N LEU A 180 3.18 -16.50 -1.32
CA LEU A 180 4.36 -16.45 -2.19
C LEU A 180 4.05 -15.54 -3.37
N GLY A 181 4.96 -14.61 -3.65
CA GLY A 181 4.73 -13.52 -4.59
C GLY A 181 3.84 -12.42 -3.99
N ASP A 182 3.20 -11.64 -4.85
CA ASP A 182 2.37 -10.51 -4.49
C ASP A 182 0.89 -10.82 -4.74
N PRO A 183 0.13 -11.11 -3.67
CA PRO A 183 -1.24 -11.60 -3.78
C PRO A 183 -2.25 -10.47 -4.00
N PHE A 184 -1.84 -9.39 -4.65
CA PHE A 184 -2.65 -8.19 -4.82
C PHE A 184 -2.90 -7.92 -6.30
N VAL A 185 -4.13 -7.63 -6.63
CA VAL A 185 -4.52 -7.07 -7.91
C VAL A 185 -5.66 -6.11 -7.68
N SER A 186 -5.51 -4.89 -8.16
CA SER A 186 -6.51 -3.83 -8.01
C SER A 186 -6.46 -2.88 -9.22
N GLU A 187 -7.58 -2.24 -9.48
CA GLU A 187 -7.66 -1.14 -10.43
C GLU A 187 -7.05 0.13 -9.82
N CYS A 188 -6.64 1.05 -10.70
CA CYS A 188 -6.20 2.36 -10.25
C CYS A 188 -7.35 3.15 -9.64
N ALA A 189 -7.05 3.90 -8.58
CA ALA A 189 -7.99 4.77 -7.89
C ALA A 189 -7.30 6.06 -7.41
N ASN A 190 -8.10 7.04 -7.03
CA ASN A 190 -7.63 8.23 -6.35
C ASN A 190 -7.75 8.05 -4.84
N TYR A 191 -6.75 8.51 -4.09
CA TYR A 191 -6.71 8.39 -2.64
C TYR A 191 -6.56 9.76 -1.98
N ASN A 192 -7.44 10.05 -1.02
CA ASN A 192 -7.26 11.10 -0.03
C ASN A 192 -7.16 10.42 1.34
N VAL A 193 -6.03 10.58 2.01
CA VAL A 193 -5.77 9.86 3.26
C VAL A 193 -5.45 10.83 4.38
N THR A 194 -6.20 10.74 5.47
CA THR A 194 -5.91 11.44 6.71
C THR A 194 -5.47 10.42 7.74
N LEU A 195 -4.27 10.58 8.30
CA LEU A 195 -3.74 9.76 9.37
C LEU A 195 -3.53 10.59 10.63
N ILE A 196 -4.05 10.11 11.76
CA ILE A 196 -3.72 10.60 13.10
C ILE A 196 -2.86 9.55 13.78
N CYS A 197 -1.67 9.93 14.24
CA CYS A 197 -0.77 9.06 14.98
C CYS A 197 0.00 9.85 16.05
N PRO A 198 0.66 9.21 17.03
CA PRO A 198 1.47 9.91 18.01
C PRO A 198 2.55 10.76 17.34
N GLU A 199 2.81 11.97 17.87
CA GLU A 199 3.74 12.95 17.27
C GLU A 199 5.20 12.49 17.20
N SER A 200 5.54 11.41 17.89
CA SER A 200 6.88 10.79 17.85
C SER A 200 7.15 10.00 16.56
N TYR A 201 6.11 9.71 15.75
CA TYR A 201 6.27 8.94 14.54
C TYR A 201 6.60 9.80 13.32
N HIS A 202 7.61 9.38 12.55
CA HIS A 202 7.81 9.79 11.17
C HIS A 202 7.07 8.83 10.25
N VAL A 203 6.44 9.36 9.20
CA VAL A 203 5.56 8.60 8.30
C VAL A 203 6.09 8.65 6.88
N ALA A 204 6.51 7.50 6.36
CA ALA A 204 6.73 7.27 4.93
C ALA A 204 5.39 6.86 4.30
N HIS A 205 5.13 7.30 3.07
CA HIS A 205 3.77 7.26 2.50
C HIS A 205 3.76 7.12 0.98
N SER A 206 2.74 6.48 0.46
CA SER A 206 2.32 6.64 -0.93
C SER A 206 1.76 8.04 -1.17
N GLY A 207 1.82 8.52 -2.41
CA GLY A 207 1.30 9.83 -2.77
C GLY A 207 2.14 10.99 -2.26
N SER A 208 1.55 12.18 -2.30
CA SER A 208 2.16 13.44 -1.84
C SER A 208 1.60 13.86 -0.50
N LYS A 209 2.46 14.33 0.41
CA LYS A 209 2.04 14.91 1.68
C LYS A 209 1.47 16.32 1.48
N ILE A 210 0.17 16.47 1.73
CA ILE A 210 -0.54 17.74 1.56
C ILE A 210 -0.40 18.63 2.81
N SER A 211 -0.45 18.01 4.00
CA SER A 211 -0.28 18.76 5.26
C SER A 211 0.19 17.87 6.40
N GLU A 212 0.80 18.51 7.38
CA GLU A 212 1.21 17.91 8.64
C GLU A 212 0.88 18.93 9.75
N GLN A 213 0.09 18.53 10.73
CA GLN A 213 -0.36 19.39 11.81
C GLN A 213 -0.23 18.69 13.17
N LYS A 214 0.57 19.25 14.06
CA LYS A 214 0.65 18.81 15.45
C LYS A 214 -0.61 19.21 16.22
N ASN A 215 -1.18 18.27 16.94
CA ASN A 215 -2.37 18.45 17.76
C ASN A 215 -1.98 18.74 19.23
N GLN A 216 -2.92 19.26 20.01
CA GLN A 216 -2.67 19.57 21.43
C GLN A 216 -2.61 18.32 22.34
N ASP A 217 -3.07 17.18 21.84
CA ASP A 217 -3.14 15.89 22.55
C ASP A 217 -1.91 14.99 22.37
N GLY A 218 -0.82 15.53 21.76
CA GLY A 218 0.42 14.78 21.51
C GLY A 218 0.35 13.87 20.29
N THR A 219 -0.63 14.10 19.42
CA THR A 219 -0.72 13.43 18.11
C THR A 219 -0.37 14.40 16.98
N THR A 220 -0.13 13.86 15.79
CA THR A 220 0.00 14.61 14.55
C THR A 220 -1.03 14.12 13.54
N THR A 221 -1.69 15.05 12.86
CA THR A 221 -2.57 14.79 11.72
C THR A 221 -1.81 15.02 10.43
N TYR A 222 -1.69 13.96 9.64
CA TYR A 222 -1.13 13.99 8.29
C TYR A 222 -2.25 13.90 7.26
N LYS A 223 -2.09 14.61 6.14
CA LYS A 223 -2.96 14.43 4.96
C LYS A 223 -2.11 14.11 3.76
N PHE A 224 -2.51 13.09 3.02
CA PHE A 224 -1.86 12.63 1.81
C PHE A 224 -2.85 12.58 0.65
N LYS A 225 -2.34 12.70 -0.56
CA LYS A 225 -3.11 12.53 -1.80
C LYS A 225 -2.30 11.72 -2.79
N ALA A 226 -2.93 10.74 -3.43
CA ALA A 226 -2.37 10.00 -4.54
C ALA A 226 -3.43 9.89 -5.64
N ASP A 227 -3.08 10.27 -6.86
CA ASP A 227 -4.00 10.24 -7.99
C ASP A 227 -3.61 9.09 -8.93
N THR A 228 -4.59 8.30 -9.32
CA THR A 228 -4.47 7.21 -10.30
C THR A 228 -3.36 6.21 -9.94
N VAL A 229 -3.44 5.67 -8.74
CA VAL A 229 -2.51 4.63 -8.23
C VAL A 229 -3.27 3.36 -7.85
N ARG A 230 -2.57 2.21 -7.90
CA ARG A 230 -3.18 0.89 -7.65
C ARG A 230 -3.42 0.60 -6.19
N ASP A 231 -2.63 1.19 -5.30
CA ASP A 231 -2.68 0.93 -3.87
C ASP A 231 -2.14 2.13 -3.08
N PHE A 232 -2.40 2.14 -1.78
CA PHE A 232 -1.89 3.14 -0.86
C PHE A 232 -1.32 2.46 0.39
N ALA A 233 -0.08 2.76 0.70
CA ALA A 233 0.62 2.19 1.85
C ALA A 233 1.27 3.28 2.71
N LEU A 234 1.57 2.90 3.96
CA LEU A 234 2.27 3.73 4.94
C LEU A 234 3.31 2.89 5.68
N ALA A 235 4.42 3.51 6.07
CA ALA A 235 5.33 2.95 7.06
C ALA A 235 5.62 4.00 8.14
N LEU A 236 5.46 3.63 9.40
CA LEU A 236 5.63 4.52 10.54
C LEU A 236 6.77 4.05 11.44
N SER A 237 7.58 4.99 11.91
CA SER A 237 8.61 4.68 12.93
C SER A 237 8.97 5.91 13.77
N GLU A 238 9.16 5.69 15.06
CA GLU A 238 9.78 6.67 15.96
C GLU A 238 11.31 6.77 15.75
N ASN A 239 11.89 5.80 15.03
CA ASN A 239 13.34 5.68 14.84
C ASN A 239 13.82 6.15 13.46
N TYR A 240 12.93 6.59 12.58
CA TYR A 240 13.33 7.05 11.27
C TYR A 240 14.19 8.31 11.31
N LYS A 241 15.28 8.26 10.56
CA LYS A 241 15.97 9.42 10.02
C LYS A 241 15.53 9.60 8.57
N VAL A 242 15.50 10.82 8.10
CA VAL A 242 15.04 11.12 6.75
C VAL A 242 16.09 11.94 6.02
N LEU A 243 16.46 11.51 4.82
CA LEU A 243 17.20 12.29 3.85
C LEU A 243 16.31 12.55 2.64
N SER A 244 16.43 13.75 2.07
CA SER A 244 15.67 14.12 0.89
C SER A 244 16.63 14.53 -0.24
N GLY A 245 16.25 14.15 -1.46
CA GLY A 245 16.94 14.50 -2.69
C GLY A 245 15.94 14.77 -3.81
N THR A 246 16.43 15.08 -4.99
CA THR A 246 15.60 15.34 -6.16
C THR A 246 16.18 14.60 -7.37
N ALA A 247 15.31 13.94 -8.12
CA ALA A 247 15.62 13.34 -9.40
C ALA A 247 14.62 13.85 -10.44
N ASP A 248 15.09 14.61 -11.42
CA ASP A 248 14.27 15.36 -12.37
C ASP A 248 13.22 16.23 -11.63
N ASN A 249 11.94 15.95 -11.80
CA ASN A 249 10.82 16.67 -11.16
C ASN A 249 10.28 15.97 -9.90
N THR A 250 10.94 14.90 -9.44
CA THR A 250 10.47 14.08 -8.31
C THR A 250 11.30 14.33 -7.07
N THR A 251 10.66 14.64 -5.96
CA THR A 251 11.25 14.67 -4.63
C THR A 251 11.35 13.25 -4.10
N ILE A 252 12.54 12.84 -3.69
CA ILE A 252 12.81 11.53 -3.11
C ILE A 252 13.02 11.68 -1.61
N ASN A 253 12.30 10.91 -0.81
CA ASN A 253 12.47 10.85 0.63
C ASN A 253 12.92 9.44 1.04
N TYR A 254 14.13 9.33 1.59
CA TYR A 254 14.69 8.10 2.10
C TYR A 254 14.56 8.06 3.62
N TYR A 255 13.74 7.14 4.11
CA TYR A 255 13.50 6.87 5.53
C TYR A 255 14.35 5.67 5.96
N TYR A 256 15.24 5.84 6.95
CA TYR A 256 16.18 4.80 7.35
C TYR A 256 16.42 4.79 8.86
N PHE A 257 16.88 3.68 9.40
CA PHE A 257 17.20 3.53 10.82
C PHE A 257 18.66 3.87 11.12
N ALA A 258 19.58 3.08 10.58
CA ALA A 258 21.00 3.19 10.87
C ALA A 258 21.85 2.79 9.65
N ASP A 259 21.68 3.49 8.53
CA ASP A 259 22.52 3.32 7.35
C ASP A 259 23.73 4.25 7.43
N SER A 260 24.95 3.70 7.58
CA SER A 260 26.20 4.47 7.56
C SER A 260 26.53 5.05 6.17
N LYS A 261 25.81 4.63 5.12
CA LYS A 261 25.94 5.05 3.73
C LYS A 261 24.66 5.72 3.21
N ALA A 262 23.86 6.30 4.11
CA ALA A 262 22.55 6.85 3.77
C ALA A 262 22.60 7.87 2.64
N GLU A 263 23.62 8.74 2.61
CA GLU A 263 23.81 9.72 1.53
C GLU A 263 24.05 9.03 0.18
N SER A 264 24.95 8.03 0.15
CA SER A 264 25.20 7.26 -1.08
C SER A 264 24.04 6.36 -1.48
N THR A 265 23.18 5.96 -0.53
CA THR A 265 21.93 5.27 -0.82
C THR A 265 20.92 6.22 -1.47
N LEU A 266 20.77 7.43 -0.94
CA LEU A 266 19.93 8.45 -1.57
C LEU A 266 20.41 8.79 -2.99
N GLU A 267 21.71 8.96 -3.19
CA GLU A 267 22.31 9.17 -4.53
C GLU A 267 21.99 8.01 -5.49
N LEU A 268 22.04 6.77 -5.01
CA LEU A 268 21.67 5.58 -5.78
C LEU A 268 20.19 5.63 -6.19
N ILE A 269 19.29 5.95 -5.26
CA ILE A 269 17.83 6.05 -5.53
C ILE A 269 17.56 7.14 -6.58
N CYS A 270 18.17 8.31 -6.42
CA CYS A 270 18.07 9.40 -7.40
C CYS A 270 18.58 8.97 -8.78
N ARG A 271 19.74 8.29 -8.83
CA ARG A 271 20.31 7.77 -10.06
C ARG A 271 19.45 6.70 -10.71
N ALA A 272 18.83 5.82 -9.93
CA ALA A 272 17.92 4.80 -10.42
C ALA A 272 16.71 5.43 -11.12
N LEU A 273 16.05 6.40 -10.45
CA LEU A 273 14.88 7.08 -11.01
C LEU A 273 15.21 7.83 -12.30
N ILE A 274 16.34 8.57 -12.36
CA ILE A 274 16.80 9.24 -13.58
C ILE A 274 17.06 8.21 -14.70
N THR A 275 17.74 7.12 -14.37
CA THR A 275 18.03 6.08 -15.36
C THR A 275 16.76 5.45 -15.93
N TYR A 276 15.78 5.17 -15.08
CA TYR A 276 14.53 4.58 -15.52
C TYR A 276 13.64 5.59 -16.25
N ASN A 277 13.67 6.88 -15.90
CA ASN A 277 13.08 7.95 -16.70
C ASN A 277 13.62 7.94 -18.14
N GLU A 278 14.92 7.83 -18.32
CA GLU A 278 15.56 7.77 -19.63
C GLU A 278 15.21 6.51 -20.44
N LEU A 279 15.01 5.37 -19.74
CA LEU A 279 14.75 4.08 -20.38
C LEU A 279 13.29 3.85 -20.72
N PHE A 280 12.38 4.26 -19.84
CA PHE A 280 10.97 3.84 -19.86
C PHE A 280 9.98 5.00 -19.96
N GLY A 281 10.46 6.25 -19.89
CA GLY A 281 9.63 7.44 -19.87
C GLY A 281 9.52 8.04 -18.47
N ASN A 282 9.13 9.30 -18.42
CA ASN A 282 9.13 10.08 -17.18
C ASN A 282 8.20 9.49 -16.12
N TYR A 283 8.70 9.37 -14.90
CA TYR A 283 7.89 9.08 -13.71
C TYR A 283 6.86 10.20 -13.52
N PRO A 284 5.55 9.88 -13.45
CA PRO A 284 4.52 10.91 -13.51
C PRO A 284 4.25 11.61 -12.19
N TYR A 285 4.82 11.13 -11.09
CA TYR A 285 4.52 11.63 -9.74
C TYR A 285 5.63 12.54 -9.22
N THR A 286 5.25 13.49 -8.33
CA THR A 286 6.15 14.48 -7.75
C THR A 286 6.91 13.98 -6.52
N ASP A 287 6.47 12.88 -5.94
CA ASP A 287 7.03 12.33 -4.71
C ASP A 287 7.32 10.83 -4.85
N TYR A 288 8.42 10.40 -4.24
CA TYR A 288 8.79 8.99 -4.13
C TYR A 288 9.47 8.74 -2.79
N CYS A 289 8.95 7.78 -2.02
CA CYS A 289 9.47 7.39 -0.73
C CYS A 289 10.14 6.01 -0.78
N VAL A 290 11.30 5.88 -0.19
CA VAL A 290 11.98 4.61 0.07
C VAL A 290 12.12 4.45 1.58
N ALA A 291 11.55 3.41 2.16
CA ALA A 291 11.51 3.20 3.60
C ALA A 291 12.17 1.89 4.02
N GLU A 292 13.22 1.97 4.84
CA GLU A 292 13.67 0.78 5.58
C GLU A 292 12.58 0.33 6.53
N THR A 293 12.27 -0.96 6.54
CA THR A 293 11.32 -1.54 7.48
C THR A 293 11.86 -2.85 8.06
N ASP A 294 11.30 -3.28 9.18
CA ASP A 294 11.47 -4.66 9.61
C ASP A 294 10.60 -5.54 8.73
N PHE A 295 11.24 -6.25 7.80
CA PHE A 295 10.58 -7.01 6.75
C PHE A 295 11.26 -8.36 6.54
N CYS A 296 10.51 -9.42 6.32
CA CYS A 296 11.05 -10.77 6.19
C CYS A 296 11.45 -11.14 4.76
N TYR A 297 11.01 -10.36 3.78
CA TYR A 297 11.43 -10.44 2.38
C TYR A 297 12.49 -9.37 2.05
N GLY A 298 12.85 -9.19 0.79
CA GLY A 298 13.78 -8.16 0.33
C GLY A 298 13.16 -6.77 0.36
N GLY A 299 12.08 -6.59 -0.37
CA GLY A 299 11.35 -5.33 -0.51
C GLY A 299 9.87 -5.53 -0.82
N MET A 300 9.19 -4.42 -1.09
CA MET A 300 7.78 -4.36 -1.52
C MET A 300 7.52 -3.03 -2.23
N GLU A 301 6.89 -3.11 -3.38
CA GLU A 301 6.82 -2.08 -4.43
C GLU A 301 5.55 -1.22 -4.39
N TYR A 302 5.00 -0.84 -3.27
CA TYR A 302 3.81 0.03 -3.27
C TYR A 302 4.00 1.28 -4.14
N PRO A 303 2.94 1.75 -4.83
CA PRO A 303 3.04 2.95 -5.64
C PRO A 303 3.53 4.15 -4.84
N GLN A 304 4.59 4.80 -5.31
CA GLN A 304 5.24 5.96 -4.70
C GLN A 304 5.90 5.69 -3.32
N LEU A 305 5.84 4.46 -2.82
CA LEU A 305 6.45 4.05 -1.56
C LEU A 305 6.95 2.60 -1.67
N VAL A 306 8.25 2.40 -1.51
CA VAL A 306 8.77 1.04 -1.42
C VAL A 306 9.27 0.74 -0.02
N PHE A 307 9.05 -0.49 0.43
CA PHE A 307 9.66 -1.02 1.64
C PHE A 307 10.95 -1.73 1.28
N ILE A 308 12.00 -1.50 2.07
CA ILE A 308 13.27 -2.21 1.95
C ILE A 308 13.59 -2.84 3.29
N SER A 309 13.90 -4.13 3.30
CA SER A 309 14.26 -4.84 4.53
C SER A 309 15.56 -4.29 5.13
N SER A 310 15.49 -3.84 6.36
CA SER A 310 16.64 -3.37 7.14
C SER A 310 17.62 -4.50 7.52
N GLY A 311 17.27 -5.76 7.26
CA GLY A 311 18.10 -6.94 7.52
C GLY A 311 19.00 -7.37 6.39
N LEU A 312 18.94 -6.73 5.23
CA LEU A 312 19.74 -7.08 4.05
C LEU A 312 21.22 -6.67 4.22
N VAL A 313 22.14 -7.51 3.71
CA VAL A 313 23.52 -7.10 3.51
C VAL A 313 23.60 -6.08 2.36
N ARG A 314 24.68 -5.26 2.33
CA ARG A 314 24.75 -4.09 1.44
C ARG A 314 24.51 -4.41 -0.04
N GLU A 315 25.07 -5.48 -0.56
CA GLU A 315 24.90 -5.85 -1.98
C GLU A 315 23.45 -6.19 -2.31
N GLN A 316 22.79 -6.95 -1.44
CA GLN A 316 21.36 -7.26 -1.57
C GLN A 316 20.52 -6.00 -1.41
N TYR A 317 20.85 -5.14 -0.44
CA TYR A 317 20.15 -3.88 -0.22
C TYR A 317 20.16 -2.99 -1.48
N VAL A 318 21.33 -2.81 -2.09
CA VAL A 318 21.46 -2.03 -3.33
C VAL A 318 20.65 -2.64 -4.47
N SER A 319 20.74 -3.95 -4.67
CA SER A 319 19.97 -4.65 -5.71
C SER A 319 18.47 -4.52 -5.48
N THR A 320 18.01 -4.69 -4.23
CA THR A 320 16.59 -4.55 -3.88
C THR A 320 16.10 -3.13 -4.10
N VAL A 321 16.85 -2.10 -3.69
CA VAL A 321 16.48 -0.69 -3.95
C VAL A 321 16.29 -0.43 -5.45
N LEU A 322 17.17 -0.95 -6.30
CA LEU A 322 17.04 -0.82 -7.75
C LEU A 322 15.82 -1.55 -8.30
N HIS A 323 15.57 -2.76 -7.80
CA HIS A 323 14.44 -3.61 -8.17
C HIS A 323 13.10 -2.95 -7.80
N GLU A 324 12.93 -2.57 -6.53
CA GLU A 324 11.69 -1.92 -6.06
C GLU A 324 11.46 -0.56 -6.74
N THR A 325 12.53 0.17 -7.08
CA THR A 325 12.40 1.41 -7.86
C THR A 325 11.93 1.13 -9.28
N ALA A 326 12.34 0.01 -9.90
CA ALA A 326 11.88 -0.37 -11.25
C ALA A 326 10.40 -0.70 -11.29
N HIS A 327 9.86 -1.29 -10.23
CA HIS A 327 8.43 -1.55 -10.07
C HIS A 327 7.56 -0.29 -10.08
N GLN A 328 8.13 0.89 -9.90
CA GLN A 328 7.36 2.13 -10.07
C GLN A 328 6.88 2.30 -11.53
N TRP A 329 7.57 1.67 -12.51
CA TRP A 329 7.12 1.51 -13.90
C TRP A 329 6.36 0.20 -14.09
N TRP A 330 6.95 -0.94 -13.68
CA TRP A 330 6.40 -2.29 -13.88
C TRP A 330 5.60 -2.75 -12.66
N TYR A 331 4.41 -2.37 -12.52
CA TYR A 331 3.37 -2.43 -11.51
C TYR A 331 2.74 -1.05 -11.30
N GLY A 332 3.50 -0.03 -10.88
CA GLY A 332 2.96 1.30 -10.56
C GLY A 332 2.27 1.96 -11.75
N ILE A 333 2.99 2.11 -12.88
CA ILE A 333 2.48 2.74 -14.10
C ILE A 333 1.84 1.71 -15.03
N VAL A 334 2.56 0.62 -15.32
CA VAL A 334 2.10 -0.47 -16.19
C VAL A 334 1.81 -1.67 -15.32
N GLY A 335 0.53 -1.85 -14.98
CA GLY A 335 0.12 -2.96 -14.12
C GLY A 335 -0.28 -4.20 -14.89
N ASN A 336 -0.24 -5.30 -14.19
CA ASN A 336 -0.68 -6.62 -14.62
C ASN A 336 -1.47 -7.29 -13.49
N ASN A 337 -2.06 -8.42 -13.78
CA ASN A 337 -2.58 -9.30 -12.73
C ASN A 337 -1.39 -10.07 -12.12
N GLN A 338 -0.86 -9.60 -11.00
CA GLN A 338 0.30 -10.18 -10.30
C GLN A 338 0.05 -11.63 -9.85
N ILE A 339 -1.21 -12.00 -9.61
CA ILE A 339 -1.58 -13.38 -9.21
C ILE A 339 -1.40 -14.35 -10.37
N SER A 340 -1.84 -13.98 -11.57
CA SER A 340 -1.79 -14.87 -12.74
C SER A 340 -0.55 -14.69 -13.61
N SER A 341 0.12 -13.56 -13.53
CA SER A 341 1.18 -13.15 -14.47
C SER A 341 2.32 -12.38 -13.79
N ALA A 342 2.72 -12.78 -12.59
CA ALA A 342 3.81 -12.19 -11.80
C ALA A 342 5.14 -12.03 -12.56
N TRP A 343 5.39 -12.84 -13.58
CA TRP A 343 6.59 -12.74 -14.41
C TRP A 343 6.70 -11.42 -15.18
N MET A 344 5.58 -10.71 -15.39
CA MET A 344 5.56 -9.47 -16.17
C MET A 344 6.19 -8.32 -15.39
N ASP A 345 5.81 -8.11 -14.15
CA ASP A 345 6.36 -7.07 -13.29
C ASP A 345 7.72 -7.48 -12.71
N GLU A 346 7.83 -8.67 -12.15
CA GLU A 346 9.07 -9.20 -11.56
C GLU A 346 10.19 -9.35 -12.60
N GLY A 347 9.87 -9.96 -13.75
CA GLY A 347 10.87 -10.17 -14.81
C GLY A 347 11.34 -8.86 -15.45
N LEU A 348 10.43 -7.89 -15.66
CA LEU A 348 10.79 -6.59 -16.21
C LEU A 348 11.55 -5.73 -15.19
N SER A 349 11.22 -5.81 -13.91
CA SER A 349 11.94 -5.12 -12.83
C SER A 349 13.35 -5.66 -12.67
N GLU A 350 13.53 -6.99 -12.66
CA GLU A 350 14.85 -7.61 -12.62
C GLU A 350 15.70 -7.26 -13.86
N TYR A 351 15.08 -7.27 -15.05
CA TYR A 351 15.77 -6.82 -16.27
C TYR A 351 16.17 -5.35 -16.20
N SER A 352 15.36 -4.51 -15.57
CA SER A 352 15.65 -3.09 -15.39
C SER A 352 16.89 -2.84 -14.50
N VAL A 353 17.06 -3.67 -13.46
CA VAL A 353 18.30 -3.66 -12.63
C VAL A 353 19.53 -3.92 -13.50
N MET A 354 19.45 -4.88 -14.41
CA MET A 354 20.56 -5.15 -15.34
C MET A 354 20.84 -3.97 -16.28
N LEU A 355 19.78 -3.33 -16.79
CA LEU A 355 19.94 -2.13 -17.64
C LEU A 355 20.51 -0.96 -16.86
N PHE A 356 20.17 -0.82 -15.57
CA PHE A 356 20.77 0.18 -14.70
C PHE A 356 22.30 0.02 -14.63
N TYR A 357 22.82 -1.18 -14.34
CA TYR A 357 24.25 -1.44 -14.27
C TYR A 357 24.95 -1.23 -15.63
N LYS A 358 24.28 -1.58 -16.72
CA LYS A 358 24.81 -1.32 -18.07
C LYS A 358 24.98 0.17 -18.35
N LYS A 359 24.08 1.03 -17.88
CA LYS A 359 24.16 2.49 -18.06
C LYS A 359 25.05 3.16 -17.02
N ASN A 360 25.21 2.57 -15.85
CA ASN A 360 25.94 3.15 -14.72
C ASN A 360 27.03 2.17 -14.21
N PRO A 361 28.09 1.92 -14.99
CA PRO A 361 29.13 0.93 -14.67
C PRO A 361 29.88 1.22 -13.36
N ASP A 362 29.88 2.48 -12.89
CA ASP A 362 30.49 2.88 -11.62
C ASP A 362 29.77 2.27 -10.39
N TYR A 363 28.51 1.82 -10.55
CA TYR A 363 27.73 1.20 -9.48
C TYR A 363 27.86 -0.34 -9.45
N GLY A 364 28.43 -0.96 -10.49
CA GLY A 364 28.62 -2.40 -10.58
C GLY A 364 28.80 -2.88 -12.00
N ASP A 365 29.23 -4.14 -12.13
CA ASP A 365 29.51 -4.76 -13.42
C ASP A 365 28.30 -5.55 -13.93
N PHE A 366 27.79 -5.17 -15.09
CA PHE A 366 26.70 -5.83 -15.80
C PHE A 366 26.96 -7.33 -16.03
N ASP A 367 28.15 -7.70 -16.50
CA ASP A 367 28.51 -9.08 -16.81
C ASP A 367 28.56 -9.98 -15.55
N THR A 368 28.82 -9.39 -14.39
CA THR A 368 28.82 -10.10 -13.11
C THR A 368 27.40 -10.36 -12.63
N LYS A 369 26.45 -9.53 -12.99
CA LYS A 369 25.03 -9.66 -12.61
C LYS A 369 24.27 -10.65 -13.51
N LEU A 370 24.77 -10.94 -14.72
CA LEU A 370 24.23 -11.92 -15.67
C LEU A 370 24.54 -13.38 -15.28
N LYS A 371 25.44 -13.64 -14.34
CA LYS A 371 25.85 -14.97 -13.88
C LYS A 371 25.12 -15.39 -12.62
#